data_f75bec43a799842803f54392106eb023
#
_entry.id   f75bec43a799842803f54392106eb023
#
_cell.length_a   1.000
_cell.length_b   1.000
_cell.length_c   1.000
_cell.angle_alpha   90.00
_cell.angle_beta   90.00
_cell.angle_gamma   90.00
#
_symmetry.space_group_name_H-M   'P 1'
#
loop_
_entity.id
_entity.type
_entity.pdbx_description
1 polymer ?
#
loop_
_entity_poly.entity_id
_entity_poly.type
_entity_poly.pdbx_seq_one_letter_code
_entity_poly.pdbx_strand_id
1 'polypeptide(L)'
;DNTLFTSIKSTNQDSLSSSGYKITTAGFSLGTKFEQYENLFFSPEIDFTQEDLTTNSSASNSFKKQEGSYSDFYFNYSLLYDTRDNSFNPNRGNVFIFNQELPLISSDNEIRNTLRFTKYKSLNDTKDMVGKASFYLSAINSIDGSDVRISKRTKIPFNRLRGFEKGKI
;
A
#
# COMPACT_ATOMS: atom_id res chain seq x y z
N ASP A 1 -8.13 22.30 -7.98
CA ASP A 1 -7.10 22.74 -7.02
C ASP A 1 -5.94 21.75 -7.04
N ASN A 2 -4.70 22.26 -7.12
CA ASN A 2 -3.49 21.45 -7.08
C ASN A 2 -2.97 21.44 -5.64
N THR A 3 -2.67 20.26 -5.11
CA THR A 3 -2.10 20.09 -3.78
C THR A 3 -0.71 19.49 -3.91
N LEU A 4 0.31 20.14 -3.35
CA LEU A 4 1.64 19.58 -3.16
C LEU A 4 1.68 18.91 -1.78
N PHE A 5 2.24 17.71 -1.70
CA PHE A 5 2.44 17.02 -0.43
C PHE A 5 3.83 16.41 -0.33
N THR A 6 4.33 16.35 0.89
CA THR A 6 5.57 15.67 1.23
C THR A 6 5.32 14.70 2.37
N SER A 7 6.06 13.62 2.43
CA SER A 7 5.97 12.65 3.52
C SER A 7 7.36 12.23 3.97
N ILE A 8 7.50 12.05 5.27
CA ILE A 8 8.69 11.43 5.88
C ILE A 8 8.20 10.17 6.59
N LYS A 9 8.85 9.05 6.32
CA LYS A 9 8.53 7.76 6.90
C LYS A 9 9.70 7.27 7.71
N SER A 10 9.45 6.81 8.93
CA SER A 10 10.41 6.06 9.73
C SER A 10 9.67 4.93 10.42
N THR A 11 10.10 3.70 10.18
CA THR A 11 9.50 2.52 10.82
C THR A 11 10.59 1.60 11.34
N ASN A 12 10.33 0.98 12.50
CA ASN A 12 11.20 -0.02 13.08
C ASN A 12 10.33 -1.21 13.49
N GLN A 13 10.46 -2.32 12.77
CA GLN A 13 9.81 -3.58 13.08
C GLN A 13 10.84 -4.52 13.72
N ASP A 14 10.83 -4.60 15.04
CA ASP A 14 11.71 -5.50 15.78
C ASP A 14 10.96 -6.81 16.11
N SER A 15 11.40 -7.88 15.51
CA SER A 15 10.92 -9.24 15.72
C SER A 15 12.09 -10.20 15.99
N LEU A 16 13.22 -9.69 16.52
CA LEU A 16 14.42 -10.49 16.78
C LEU A 16 14.14 -11.62 17.79
N SER A 17 13.35 -11.35 18.82
CA SER A 17 13.02 -12.35 19.86
C SER A 17 11.99 -13.39 19.39
N SER A 18 11.06 -13.02 18.52
CA SER A 18 9.95 -13.89 18.10
C SER A 18 10.19 -14.62 16.78
N SER A 19 10.86 -13.97 15.85
CA SER A 19 11.02 -14.44 14.46
C SER A 19 12.43 -14.29 13.91
N GLY A 20 13.36 -13.76 14.71
CA GLY A 20 14.77 -13.66 14.40
C GLY A 20 15.15 -12.56 13.40
N TYR A 21 14.31 -11.59 13.12
CA TYR A 21 14.62 -10.51 12.19
C TYR A 21 14.19 -9.13 12.70
N LYS A 22 14.85 -8.10 12.19
CA LYS A 22 14.51 -6.69 12.40
C LYS A 22 14.56 -5.96 11.07
N ILE A 23 13.56 -5.13 10.80
CA ILE A 23 13.49 -4.27 9.63
C ILE A 23 13.40 -2.82 10.10
N THR A 24 14.36 -2.00 9.68
CA THR A 24 14.33 -0.56 9.89
C THR A 24 14.17 0.11 8.53
N THR A 25 13.19 1.00 8.42
CA THR A 25 12.93 1.72 7.16
C THR A 25 12.90 3.20 7.44
N ALA A 26 13.61 3.97 6.63
CA ALA A 26 13.53 5.43 6.56
C ALA A 26 13.21 5.83 5.12
N GLY A 27 12.37 6.84 4.93
CA GLY A 27 11.97 7.26 3.59
C GLY A 27 11.48 8.70 3.54
N PHE A 28 11.50 9.23 2.33
CA PHE A 28 10.98 10.55 1.99
C PHE A 28 10.23 10.47 0.67
N SER A 29 9.09 11.12 0.60
CA SER A 29 8.36 11.24 -0.65
C SER A 29 7.90 12.66 -0.94
N LEU A 30 7.76 12.96 -2.22
CA LEU A 30 7.24 14.21 -2.76
C LEU A 30 6.25 13.92 -3.87
N GLY A 31 5.07 14.48 -3.77
CA GLY A 31 4.02 14.26 -4.74
C GLY A 31 3.09 15.45 -4.90
N THR A 32 2.25 15.38 -5.90
CA THR A 32 1.19 16.34 -6.14
C THR A 32 -0.13 15.62 -6.40
N LYS A 33 -1.23 16.28 -6.10
CA LYS A 33 -2.58 15.79 -6.38
C LYS A 33 -3.36 16.87 -7.09
N PHE A 34 -4.01 16.53 -8.18
CA PHE A 34 -4.87 17.43 -8.94
C PHE A 34 -6.06 16.68 -9.55
N GLU A 35 -7.12 17.40 -9.74
CA GLU A 35 -8.30 16.90 -10.43
C GLU A 35 -8.07 17.00 -11.95
N GLN A 36 -8.00 15.84 -12.62
CA GLN A 36 -7.78 15.75 -14.07
C GLN A 36 -9.08 15.89 -14.84
N TYR A 37 -10.15 15.29 -14.33
CA TYR A 37 -11.52 15.38 -14.82
C TYR A 37 -12.46 15.40 -13.61
N GLU A 38 -13.72 15.76 -13.81
CA GLU A 38 -14.72 15.80 -12.75
C GLU A 38 -14.72 14.50 -11.91
N ASN A 39 -14.49 14.64 -10.62
CA ASN A 39 -14.39 13.54 -9.65
C ASN A 39 -13.22 12.57 -9.86
N LEU A 40 -12.32 12.82 -10.83
CA LEU A 40 -11.13 12.00 -11.09
C LEU A 40 -9.87 12.76 -10.71
N PHE A 41 -9.20 12.28 -9.68
CA PHE A 41 -7.95 12.84 -9.16
C PHE A 41 -6.77 11.95 -9.55
N PHE A 42 -5.71 12.59 -10.02
CA PHE A 42 -4.42 11.96 -10.27
C PHE A 42 -3.39 12.47 -9.26
N SER A 43 -2.63 11.55 -8.69
CA SER A 43 -1.64 11.86 -7.67
C SER A 43 -0.33 11.15 -7.98
N PRO A 44 0.58 11.75 -8.79
CA PRO A 44 1.93 11.25 -8.97
C PRO A 44 2.81 11.61 -7.77
N GLU A 45 3.74 10.71 -7.44
CA GLU A 45 4.64 10.80 -6.29
C GLU A 45 5.99 10.16 -6.63
N ILE A 46 7.06 10.76 -6.15
CA ILE A 46 8.40 10.17 -6.12
C ILE A 46 8.69 9.79 -4.68
N ASP A 47 9.12 8.55 -4.47
CA ASP A 47 9.43 7.98 -3.16
C ASP A 47 10.86 7.45 -3.14
N PHE A 48 11.60 7.84 -2.10
CA PHE A 48 12.90 7.26 -1.78
C PHE A 48 12.80 6.55 -0.43
N THR A 49 13.25 5.30 -0.39
CA THR A 49 13.23 4.48 0.81
C THR A 49 14.55 3.77 1.01
N GLN A 50 15.10 3.88 2.22
CA GLN A 50 16.21 3.09 2.71
C GLN A 50 15.67 2.05 3.68
N GLU A 51 16.00 0.78 3.47
CA GLU A 51 15.60 -0.34 4.31
C GLU A 51 16.81 -1.14 4.75
N ASP A 52 16.92 -1.43 6.04
CA ASP A 52 17.92 -2.30 6.63
C ASP A 52 17.23 -3.53 7.23
N LEU A 53 17.56 -4.71 6.70
CA LEU A 53 17.12 -6.00 7.22
C LEU A 53 18.27 -6.69 7.93
N THR A 54 18.13 -6.93 9.22
CA THR A 54 19.08 -7.68 10.05
C THR A 54 18.45 -8.94 10.59
N THR A 55 19.23 -10.00 10.72
CA THR A 55 18.77 -11.30 11.20
C THR A 55 19.65 -11.83 12.35
N ASN A 56 19.11 -12.80 13.10
CA ASN A 56 19.86 -13.59 14.08
C ASN A 56 19.81 -15.09 13.74
N SER A 57 20.36 -15.93 14.60
CA SER A 57 20.42 -17.39 14.39
C SER A 57 19.05 -18.06 14.24
N SER A 58 18.00 -17.49 14.85
CA SER A 58 16.63 -18.04 14.82
C SER A 58 15.82 -17.66 13.60
N ALA A 59 16.33 -16.74 12.76
CA ALA A 59 15.66 -16.34 11.54
C ALA A 59 15.54 -17.48 10.54
N SER A 60 14.45 -17.50 9.77
CA SER A 60 14.28 -18.43 8.66
C SER A 60 15.35 -18.20 7.56
N ASN A 61 15.69 -19.25 6.82
CA ASN A 61 16.67 -19.15 5.74
C ASN A 61 16.29 -18.12 4.68
N SER A 62 15.00 -17.89 4.46
CA SER A 62 14.50 -16.87 3.52
C SER A 62 14.84 -15.45 3.97
N PHE A 63 14.74 -15.14 5.27
CA PHE A 63 15.17 -13.87 5.82
C PHE A 63 16.69 -13.71 5.79
N LYS A 64 17.44 -14.75 6.18
CA LYS A 64 18.92 -14.74 6.18
C LYS A 64 19.51 -14.47 4.80
N LYS A 65 18.88 -15.01 3.74
CA LYS A 65 19.31 -14.77 2.34
C LYS A 65 19.08 -13.34 1.87
N GLN A 66 18.18 -12.61 2.50
CA GLN A 66 17.81 -11.25 2.14
C GLN A 66 18.30 -10.22 3.19
N GLU A 67 19.19 -10.63 4.10
CA GLU A 67 19.85 -9.70 5.02
C GLU A 67 20.69 -8.69 4.26
N GLY A 68 20.54 -7.40 4.58
CA GLY A 68 21.26 -6.33 3.92
C GLY A 68 20.57 -4.98 4.00
N SER A 69 21.22 -4.01 3.36
CA SER A 69 20.72 -2.64 3.20
C SER A 69 20.26 -2.42 1.76
N TYR A 70 19.08 -1.84 1.60
CA TYR A 70 18.43 -1.63 0.31
C TYR A 70 18.05 -0.17 0.15
N SER A 71 18.39 0.41 -0.99
CA SER A 71 17.99 1.76 -1.36
C SER A 71 17.07 1.68 -2.57
N ASP A 72 15.85 2.11 -2.41
CA ASP A 72 14.82 2.02 -3.43
C ASP A 72 14.32 3.42 -3.80
N PHE A 73 14.17 3.68 -5.09
CA PHE A 73 13.61 4.89 -5.65
C PHE A 73 12.46 4.51 -6.58
N TYR A 74 11.24 4.94 -6.22
CA TYR A 74 10.00 4.59 -6.91
C TYR A 74 9.31 5.81 -7.49
N PHE A 75 8.65 5.59 -8.61
CA PHE A 75 7.59 6.45 -9.10
C PHE A 75 6.25 5.79 -8.77
N ASN A 76 5.47 6.45 -7.94
CA ASN A 76 4.16 6.00 -7.53
C ASN A 76 3.11 6.88 -8.18
N TYR A 77 1.95 6.33 -8.48
CA TYR A 77 0.79 7.15 -8.79
C TYR A 77 -0.51 6.53 -8.28
N SER A 78 -1.45 7.42 -7.99
CA SER A 78 -2.80 7.08 -7.58
C SER A 78 -3.81 7.72 -8.51
N LEU A 79 -4.79 6.93 -8.95
CA LEU A 79 -6.01 7.39 -9.60
C LEU A 79 -7.16 7.19 -8.61
N LEU A 80 -7.83 8.28 -8.23
CA LEU A 80 -9.01 8.27 -7.38
C LEU A 80 -10.20 8.80 -8.16
N TYR A 81 -11.23 7.97 -8.33
CA TYR A 81 -12.53 8.39 -8.83
C TYR A 81 -13.56 8.27 -7.70
N ASP A 82 -14.13 9.42 -7.29
CA ASP A 82 -15.02 9.51 -6.12
C ASP A 82 -16.33 10.22 -6.49
N THR A 83 -17.40 9.46 -6.58
CA THR A 83 -18.76 9.95 -6.91
C THR A 83 -19.72 9.86 -5.72
N ARG A 84 -19.20 9.81 -4.49
CA ARG A 84 -20.03 9.81 -3.31
C ARG A 84 -20.77 11.14 -3.17
N ASP A 85 -22.00 11.06 -2.70
CA ASP A 85 -22.80 12.25 -2.36
C ASP A 85 -22.24 12.98 -1.11
N ASN A 86 -21.55 12.28 -0.22
CA ASN A 86 -20.89 12.83 0.95
C ASN A 86 -19.64 12.02 1.30
N SER A 87 -18.53 12.70 1.61
CA SER A 87 -17.26 12.04 1.90
C SER A 87 -17.23 11.36 3.27
N PHE A 88 -17.94 11.92 4.28
CA PHE A 88 -17.94 11.41 5.65
C PHE A 88 -19.06 10.41 5.91
N ASN A 89 -20.27 10.68 5.41
CA ASN A 89 -21.42 9.83 5.61
C ASN A 89 -22.15 9.58 4.28
N PRO A 90 -21.57 8.77 3.38
CA PRO A 90 -22.12 8.55 2.05
C PRO A 90 -23.38 7.69 2.11
N ASN A 91 -24.45 8.15 1.43
CA ASN A 91 -25.68 7.39 1.22
C ASN A 91 -25.67 6.65 -0.12
N ARG A 92 -24.95 7.17 -1.09
CA ARG A 92 -24.82 6.62 -2.45
C ARG A 92 -23.52 7.01 -3.11
N GLY A 93 -23.19 6.34 -4.20
CA GLY A 93 -22.03 6.62 -5.03
C GLY A 93 -20.95 5.55 -4.92
N ASN A 94 -19.86 5.79 -5.60
CA ASN A 94 -18.76 4.84 -5.72
C ASN A 94 -17.43 5.53 -5.40
N VAL A 95 -16.48 4.76 -4.89
CA VAL A 95 -15.08 5.14 -4.80
C VAL A 95 -14.25 4.07 -5.50
N PHE A 96 -13.47 4.47 -6.47
CA PHE A 96 -12.50 3.63 -7.15
C PHE A 96 -11.11 4.21 -6.90
N ILE A 97 -10.18 3.38 -6.44
CA ILE A 97 -8.78 3.78 -6.24
C ILE A 97 -7.90 2.74 -6.91
N PHE A 98 -7.03 3.20 -7.78
CA PHE A 98 -5.96 2.41 -8.36
C PHE A 98 -4.62 3.05 -8.00
N ASN A 99 -3.73 2.28 -7.37
CA ASN A 99 -2.37 2.71 -7.08
C ASN A 99 -1.40 1.78 -7.79
N GLN A 100 -0.35 2.36 -8.36
CA GLN A 100 0.77 1.62 -8.92
C GLN A 100 2.08 2.19 -8.40
N GLU A 101 2.99 1.29 -8.01
CA GLU A 101 4.36 1.59 -7.62
C GLU A 101 5.28 1.01 -8.69
N LEU A 102 6.12 1.85 -9.30
CA LEU A 102 7.04 1.52 -10.37
C LEU A 102 8.48 1.76 -9.90
N PRO A 103 9.38 0.78 -9.95
CA PRO A 103 10.77 0.98 -9.61
C PRO A 103 11.46 1.86 -10.66
N LEU A 104 12.15 2.91 -10.23
CA LEU A 104 13.03 3.72 -11.07
C LEU A 104 14.49 3.26 -10.89
N ILE A 105 14.93 3.15 -9.63
CA ILE A 105 16.22 2.61 -9.23
C ILE A 105 15.94 1.80 -7.97
N SER A 106 16.06 0.50 -8.03
CA SER A 106 15.80 -0.40 -6.92
C SER A 106 16.72 -1.61 -6.99
N SER A 107 17.07 -2.14 -5.83
CA SER A 107 17.80 -3.41 -5.73
C SER A 107 16.94 -4.60 -6.19
N ASP A 108 15.62 -4.48 -6.05
CA ASP A 108 14.65 -5.48 -6.48
C ASP A 108 13.61 -4.78 -7.37
N ASN A 109 13.51 -5.21 -8.61
CA ASN A 109 12.63 -4.60 -9.60
C ASN A 109 11.23 -5.21 -9.54
N GLU A 110 10.40 -4.73 -8.60
CA GLU A 110 9.02 -5.15 -8.48
C GLU A 110 8.02 -4.03 -8.79
N ILE A 111 6.95 -4.39 -9.49
CA ILE A 111 5.77 -3.55 -9.70
C ILE A 111 4.69 -3.99 -8.71
N ARG A 112 4.14 -3.03 -7.97
CA ARG A 112 2.96 -3.25 -7.14
C ARG A 112 1.74 -2.56 -7.72
N ASN A 113 0.65 -3.31 -7.84
CA ASN A 113 -0.64 -2.80 -8.25
C ASN A 113 -1.65 -3.03 -7.13
N THR A 114 -2.43 -2.01 -6.81
CA THR A 114 -3.49 -2.11 -5.81
C THR A 114 -4.76 -1.47 -6.36
N LEU A 115 -5.84 -2.23 -6.31
CA LEU A 115 -7.17 -1.79 -6.73
C LEU A 115 -8.12 -1.86 -5.54
N ARG A 116 -8.86 -0.79 -5.30
CA ARG A 116 -9.96 -0.76 -4.36
C ARG A 116 -11.19 -0.15 -5.00
N PHE A 117 -12.29 -0.86 -4.91
CA PHE A 117 -13.60 -0.38 -5.33
C PHE A 117 -14.56 -0.46 -4.13
N THR A 118 -15.30 0.61 -3.88
CA THR A 118 -16.33 0.63 -2.83
C THR A 118 -17.59 1.27 -3.39
N LYS A 119 -18.72 0.62 -3.19
CA LYS A 119 -20.05 1.10 -3.57
C LYS A 119 -20.91 1.33 -2.35
N TYR A 120 -21.61 2.45 -2.34
CA TYR A 120 -22.61 2.81 -1.34
C TYR A 120 -23.99 2.88 -1.99
N LYS A 121 -24.98 2.36 -1.32
CA LYS A 121 -26.39 2.41 -1.78
C LYS A 121 -27.33 2.51 -0.58
N SER A 122 -28.18 3.53 -0.57
CA SER A 122 -29.29 3.60 0.37
C SER A 122 -30.24 2.42 0.16
N LEU A 123 -30.64 1.77 1.23
CA LEU A 123 -31.51 0.59 1.24
C LEU A 123 -32.95 0.95 1.56
N ASN A 124 -33.21 2.18 2.03
CA ASN A 124 -34.52 2.72 2.33
C ASN A 124 -34.64 4.18 1.87
N ASP A 125 -35.87 4.68 1.76
CA ASP A 125 -36.14 6.05 1.30
C ASP A 125 -35.71 7.11 2.31
N THR A 126 -35.73 6.79 3.62
CA THR A 126 -35.29 7.68 4.71
C THR A 126 -33.78 7.82 4.78
N LYS A 127 -33.03 6.97 4.03
CA LYS A 127 -31.55 6.91 4.00
C LYS A 127 -30.87 6.59 5.35
N ASP A 128 -31.63 5.99 6.28
CA ASP A 128 -31.11 5.56 7.57
C ASP A 128 -30.33 4.23 7.48
N MET A 129 -30.62 3.45 6.44
CA MET A 129 -29.89 2.22 6.13
C MET A 129 -29.08 2.39 4.85
N VAL A 130 -27.75 2.20 4.95
CA VAL A 130 -26.84 2.25 3.81
C VAL A 130 -26.09 0.94 3.68
N GLY A 131 -26.25 0.30 2.52
CA GLY A 131 -25.45 -0.85 2.11
C GLY A 131 -24.08 -0.39 1.60
N LYS A 132 -23.01 -1.04 2.08
CA LYS A 132 -21.62 -0.83 1.62
C LYS A 132 -21.05 -2.15 1.13
N ALA A 133 -20.58 -2.18 -0.12
CA ALA A 133 -19.81 -3.28 -0.68
C ALA A 133 -18.41 -2.81 -1.04
N SER A 134 -17.37 -3.56 -0.69
CA SER A 134 -15.99 -3.21 -1.00
C SER A 134 -15.25 -4.40 -1.60
N PHE A 135 -14.48 -4.13 -2.66
CA PHE A 135 -13.57 -5.05 -3.30
C PHE A 135 -12.14 -4.51 -3.19
N TYR A 136 -11.20 -5.38 -2.92
CA TYR A 136 -9.78 -5.06 -2.84
C TYR A 136 -8.95 -6.12 -3.55
N LEU A 137 -8.02 -5.68 -4.39
CA LEU A 137 -7.03 -6.51 -5.05
C LEU A 137 -5.66 -5.87 -4.88
N SER A 138 -4.67 -6.67 -4.53
CA SER A 138 -3.27 -6.25 -4.53
C SER A 138 -2.43 -7.34 -5.16
N ALA A 139 -1.55 -6.95 -6.07
CA ALA A 139 -0.59 -7.84 -6.73
C ALA A 139 0.78 -7.18 -6.72
N ILE A 140 1.80 -7.97 -6.48
CA ILE A 140 3.20 -7.58 -6.63
C ILE A 140 3.88 -8.59 -7.54
N ASN A 141 4.61 -8.10 -8.53
CA ASN A 141 5.30 -8.91 -9.52
C ASN A 141 6.72 -8.41 -9.71
N SER A 142 7.69 -9.30 -9.69
CA SER A 142 9.04 -9.00 -10.12
C SER A 142 9.08 -8.82 -11.65
N ILE A 143 9.85 -7.84 -12.13
CA ILE A 143 10.04 -7.58 -13.57
C ILE A 143 11.21 -8.40 -14.11
N ASP A 144 12.20 -8.67 -13.28
CA ASP A 144 13.45 -9.36 -13.67
C ASP A 144 13.47 -10.85 -13.33
N GLY A 145 12.37 -11.37 -12.76
CA GLY A 145 12.24 -12.77 -12.37
C GLY A 145 12.92 -13.11 -11.04
N SER A 146 13.43 -12.11 -10.32
CA SER A 146 13.94 -12.29 -8.96
C SER A 146 12.80 -12.55 -7.96
N ASP A 147 13.14 -13.13 -6.81
CA ASP A 147 12.16 -13.25 -5.71
C ASP A 147 11.83 -11.88 -5.13
N VAL A 148 10.53 -11.59 -4.96
CA VAL A 148 10.07 -10.40 -4.26
C VAL A 148 10.57 -10.41 -2.81
N ARG A 149 11.23 -9.32 -2.39
CA ARG A 149 11.74 -9.16 -1.03
C ARG A 149 10.64 -9.40 0.01
N ILE A 150 10.95 -10.13 1.07
CA ILE A 150 9.97 -10.53 2.08
C ILE A 150 9.29 -9.31 2.73
N SER A 151 10.03 -8.24 2.95
CA SER A 151 9.50 -6.97 3.48
C SER A 151 8.46 -6.32 2.55
N LYS A 152 8.60 -6.52 1.24
CA LYS A 152 7.72 -5.98 0.19
C LYS A 152 6.52 -6.86 -0.11
N ARG A 153 6.50 -8.14 0.29
CA ARG A 153 5.39 -9.07 -0.01
C ARG A 153 4.07 -8.55 0.53
N THR A 154 3.02 -8.70 -0.27
CA THR A 154 1.67 -8.29 0.12
C THR A 154 1.16 -9.21 1.22
N LYS A 155 0.72 -8.60 2.33
CA LYS A 155 0.06 -9.30 3.44
C LYS A 155 -1.39 -8.83 3.52
N ILE A 156 -2.30 -9.75 3.81
CA ILE A 156 -3.70 -9.38 4.03
C ILE A 156 -3.79 -8.61 5.35
N PRO A 157 -4.29 -7.36 5.36
CA PRO A 157 -4.45 -6.61 6.60
C PRO A 157 -5.42 -7.32 7.56
N PHE A 158 -5.05 -7.40 8.82
CA PHE A 158 -5.83 -8.06 9.87
C PHE A 158 -7.28 -7.57 9.98
N ASN A 159 -7.53 -6.30 9.73
CA ASN A 159 -8.86 -5.71 9.75
C ASN A 159 -9.78 -6.16 8.59
N ARG A 160 -9.22 -6.80 7.57
CA ARG A 160 -9.96 -7.31 6.40
C ARG A 160 -10.29 -8.80 6.50
N LEU A 161 -9.54 -9.55 7.28
CA LEU A 161 -9.74 -10.98 7.47
C LEU A 161 -9.79 -11.28 8.96
N ARG A 162 -10.99 -11.28 9.53
CA ARG A 162 -11.22 -11.55 10.95
C ARG A 162 -11.20 -13.06 11.21
N GLY A 163 -10.73 -13.48 12.40
CA GLY A 163 -10.70 -14.88 12.81
C GLY A 163 -9.37 -15.61 12.52
N PHE A 164 -8.39 -14.92 11.95
CA PHE A 164 -7.06 -15.48 11.72
C PHE A 164 -6.01 -14.72 12.53
N GLU A 165 -4.97 -15.43 12.95
CA GLU A 165 -3.82 -14.80 13.63
C GLU A 165 -3.05 -13.90 12.65
N LYS A 166 -2.57 -12.76 13.18
CA LYS A 166 -1.80 -11.79 12.40
C LYS A 166 -0.54 -12.45 11.80
N GLY A 167 -0.40 -12.35 10.48
CA GLY A 167 0.80 -12.84 9.77
C GLY A 167 0.83 -14.32 9.44
N LYS A 168 -0.28 -15.07 9.66
CA LYS A 168 -0.37 -16.50 9.29
C LYS A 168 -1.03 -16.75 7.93
N ILE A 169 -1.44 -15.68 7.23
CA ILE A 169 -1.96 -15.73 5.86
C ILE A 169 -1.24 -14.69 5.03
#